data_e60165b0398ca9e0c5c04ccc521e6344
#
_entry.id   e60165b0398ca9e0c5c04ccc521e6344
#
_cell.length_a   1.000
_cell.length_b   1.000
_cell.length_c   1.000
_cell.angle_alpha   90.00
_cell.angle_beta   90.00
_cell.angle_gamma   90.00
#
_symmetry.space_group_name_H-M   'P 1'
#
loop_
_entity.id
_entity.type
_entity.pdbx_description
1 polymer ?
#
loop_
_entity_poly.entity_id
_entity_poly.type
_entity_poly.pdbx_seq_one_letter_code
_entity_poly.pdbx_strand_id
1 'polypeptide(L)'
;MPSDTFAKRSGLARRVVAASVAVLLPMAVRAGQGTTSTLKPPIDLADPANIEAGRRMFNVTCTHYCHGKDARGSGLRGPSLRNGGFDNWYLYGRISGGRPPMPAFAGIYTPEQIWRIIAYIQSLRD
;
A
#
# COMPACT_ATOMS: atom_id res chain seq x y z
N MET A 1 18.63 -95.79 -27.10
CA MET A 1 17.82 -95.58 -28.32
C MET A 1 16.53 -94.88 -27.91
N PRO A 2 16.05 -94.07 -28.72
CA PRO A 2 16.60 -92.91 -29.33
C PRO A 2 15.76 -91.67 -29.07
N SER A 3 16.23 -90.61 -29.63
CA SER A 3 15.56 -89.57 -30.41
C SER A 3 15.02 -88.41 -29.67
N ASP A 4 15.79 -87.37 -29.79
CA ASP A 4 15.48 -86.12 -30.52
C ASP A 4 14.04 -85.58 -30.35
N THR A 5 13.96 -84.40 -29.90
CA THR A 5 13.38 -83.38 -30.76
C THR A 5 13.74 -81.99 -30.26
N PHE A 6 14.52 -81.34 -31.04
CA PHE A 6 14.87 -79.93 -31.08
C PHE A 6 13.61 -79.09 -31.31
N ALA A 7 13.25 -78.30 -30.36
CA ALA A 7 12.24 -77.23 -30.57
C ALA A 7 12.83 -75.85 -30.30
N LYS A 8 13.30 -75.28 -31.38
CA LYS A 8 13.72 -73.90 -31.55
C LYS A 8 12.58 -72.98 -31.25
N ARG A 9 12.62 -72.33 -30.11
CA ARG A 9 11.70 -71.23 -29.86
C ARG A 9 12.45 -69.91 -29.98
N SER A 10 12.23 -69.30 -31.14
CA SER A 10 12.58 -67.92 -31.43
C SER A 10 11.94 -66.98 -30.43
N GLY A 11 12.76 -66.51 -29.54
CA GLY A 11 12.35 -65.44 -28.60
C GLY A 11 12.21 -64.12 -29.33
N LEU A 12 10.96 -63.73 -29.53
CA LEU A 12 10.62 -62.44 -30.03
C LEU A 12 10.92 -61.40 -28.92
N ALA A 13 12.03 -60.71 -29.02
CA ALA A 13 12.36 -59.62 -28.12
C ALA A 13 11.35 -58.49 -28.30
N ARG A 14 10.42 -58.40 -27.40
CA ARG A 14 9.55 -57.23 -27.28
C ARG A 14 10.38 -56.07 -26.79
N ARG A 15 10.74 -55.20 -27.72
CA ARG A 15 11.29 -53.87 -27.40
C ARG A 15 10.16 -53.08 -26.74
N VAL A 16 10.25 -52.95 -25.44
CA VAL A 16 9.43 -51.99 -24.69
C VAL A 16 9.99 -50.61 -24.97
N VAL A 17 9.35 -49.89 -25.87
CA VAL A 17 9.62 -48.49 -26.09
C VAL A 17 9.02 -47.75 -24.89
N ALA A 18 9.86 -47.40 -23.94
CA ALA A 18 9.46 -46.50 -22.85
C ALA A 18 9.21 -45.10 -23.45
N ALA A 19 7.95 -44.82 -23.67
CA ALA A 19 7.55 -43.45 -24.02
C ALA A 19 7.70 -42.60 -22.77
N SER A 20 8.77 -41.80 -22.72
CA SER A 20 8.95 -40.78 -21.70
C SER A 20 7.93 -39.67 -21.97
N VAL A 21 6.84 -39.70 -21.24
CA VAL A 21 5.89 -38.57 -21.20
C VAL A 21 6.56 -37.49 -20.38
N ALA A 22 7.13 -36.51 -21.06
CA ALA A 22 7.57 -35.26 -20.44
C ALA A 22 6.32 -34.50 -19.99
N VAL A 23 6.02 -34.57 -18.70
CA VAL A 23 5.00 -33.75 -18.07
C VAL A 23 5.55 -32.32 -18.02
N LEU A 24 5.17 -31.52 -19.01
CA LEU A 24 5.35 -30.08 -18.95
C LEU A 24 4.40 -29.53 -17.88
N LEU A 25 4.93 -29.35 -16.67
CA LEU A 25 4.25 -28.58 -15.64
C LEU A 25 4.17 -27.13 -16.14
N PRO A 26 2.95 -26.55 -16.24
CA PRO A 26 2.85 -25.13 -16.50
C PRO A 26 3.46 -24.38 -15.32
N MET A 27 4.58 -23.69 -15.55
CA MET A 27 5.03 -22.67 -14.61
C MET A 27 3.93 -21.62 -14.54
N ALA A 28 3.11 -21.71 -13.52
CA ALA A 28 2.20 -20.64 -13.14
C ALA A 28 3.08 -19.44 -12.79
N VAL A 29 3.23 -18.53 -13.73
CA VAL A 29 3.74 -17.18 -13.46
C VAL A 29 2.73 -16.58 -12.47
N ARG A 30 3.08 -16.65 -11.19
CA ARG A 30 2.42 -15.83 -10.19
C ARG A 30 2.69 -14.39 -10.58
N ALA A 31 1.71 -13.79 -11.25
CA ALA A 31 1.64 -12.34 -11.34
C ALA A 31 1.80 -11.83 -9.91
N GLY A 32 2.91 -11.15 -9.64
CA GLY A 32 3.14 -10.53 -8.37
C GLY A 32 1.94 -9.63 -8.11
N GLN A 33 1.11 -10.01 -7.14
CA GLN A 33 0.14 -9.11 -6.57
C GLN A 33 0.98 -8.00 -6.00
N GLY A 34 1.02 -6.86 -6.72
CA GLY A 34 1.55 -5.64 -6.19
C GLY A 34 0.82 -5.42 -4.87
N THR A 35 1.46 -5.77 -3.78
CA THR A 35 1.05 -5.30 -2.48
C THR A 35 1.16 -3.79 -2.57
N THR A 36 0.06 -3.13 -2.89
CA THR A 36 -0.13 -1.74 -2.51
C THR A 36 -0.01 -1.79 -1.00
N SER A 37 1.18 -1.55 -0.51
CA SER A 37 1.47 -1.42 0.91
C SER A 37 0.69 -0.18 1.33
N THR A 38 -0.55 -0.40 1.72
CA THR A 38 -1.34 0.62 2.41
C THR A 38 -0.68 0.74 3.77
N LEU A 39 0.43 1.50 3.81
CA LEU A 39 1.15 1.74 5.05
C LEU A 39 0.15 2.38 6.00
N LYS A 40 -0.24 1.59 7.00
CA LYS A 40 -1.16 2.06 8.02
C LYS A 40 -0.50 3.24 8.75
N PRO A 41 -1.23 4.33 9.00
CA PRO A 41 -0.74 5.41 9.85
C PRO A 41 -0.25 4.87 11.20
N PRO A 42 0.81 5.44 11.78
CA PRO A 42 1.39 4.95 13.04
C PRO A 42 0.51 5.21 14.27
N ILE A 43 -0.54 6.01 14.11
CA ILE A 43 -1.54 6.30 15.15
C ILE A 43 -2.95 5.99 14.64
N ASP A 44 -3.88 5.83 15.56
CA ASP A 44 -5.30 5.76 15.20
C ASP A 44 -5.82 7.16 14.85
N LEU A 45 -6.19 7.36 13.57
CA LEU A 45 -6.70 8.64 13.09
C LEU A 45 -8.15 8.89 13.51
N ALA A 46 -8.87 7.88 13.98
CA ALA A 46 -10.24 8.00 14.46
C ALA A 46 -10.34 8.25 15.98
N ASP A 47 -9.23 8.13 16.69
CA ASP A 47 -9.17 8.38 18.12
C ASP A 47 -9.51 9.85 18.43
N PRO A 48 -10.56 10.13 19.24
CA PRO A 48 -10.94 11.48 19.60
C PRO A 48 -9.83 12.30 20.27
N ALA A 49 -8.93 11.66 21.02
CA ALA A 49 -7.81 12.35 21.66
C ALA A 49 -6.78 12.82 20.62
N ASN A 50 -6.52 12.02 19.58
CA ASN A 50 -5.63 12.41 18.48
C ASN A 50 -6.27 13.52 17.64
N ILE A 51 -7.56 13.42 17.34
CA ILE A 51 -8.30 14.45 16.60
C ILE A 51 -8.26 15.78 17.35
N GLU A 52 -8.55 15.78 18.64
CA GLU A 52 -8.56 17.02 19.44
C GLU A 52 -7.15 17.62 19.58
N ALA A 53 -6.13 16.81 19.78
CA ALA A 53 -4.75 17.28 19.77
C ALA A 53 -4.37 17.91 18.42
N GLY A 54 -4.75 17.25 17.31
CA GLY A 54 -4.57 17.77 15.97
C GLY A 54 -5.30 19.09 15.72
N ARG A 55 -6.54 19.19 16.19
CA ARG A 55 -7.35 20.42 16.11
C ARG A 55 -6.65 21.61 16.76
N ARG A 56 -6.11 21.43 17.96
CA ARG A 56 -5.37 22.48 18.65
C ARG A 56 -4.16 22.99 17.86
N MET A 57 -3.33 22.05 17.38
CA MET A 57 -2.15 22.40 16.57
C MET A 57 -2.53 23.06 15.25
N PHE A 58 -3.55 22.54 14.57
CA PHE A 58 -4.06 23.11 13.33
C PHE A 58 -4.53 24.55 13.53
N ASN A 59 -5.32 24.81 14.58
CA ASN A 59 -5.87 26.14 14.84
C ASN A 59 -4.79 27.19 15.16
N VAL A 60 -3.69 26.77 15.78
CA VAL A 60 -2.58 27.67 16.10
C VAL A 60 -1.75 27.99 14.86
N THR A 61 -1.50 27.02 13.99
CA THR A 61 -0.47 27.13 12.96
C THR A 61 -1.02 27.23 11.54
N CYS A 62 -2.09 26.48 11.23
CA CYS A 62 -2.54 26.31 9.85
C CYS A 62 -3.67 27.26 9.46
N THR A 63 -4.40 27.79 10.44
CA THR A 63 -5.65 28.52 10.24
C THR A 63 -5.45 29.95 9.75
N HIS A 64 -4.62 30.73 10.44
CA HIS A 64 -4.65 32.20 10.39
C HIS A 64 -4.59 32.81 8.99
N TYR A 65 -3.65 32.38 8.15
CA TYR A 65 -3.45 33.01 6.85
C TYR A 65 -3.67 32.07 5.66
N CYS A 66 -3.75 30.77 5.92
CA CYS A 66 -3.69 29.80 4.85
C CYS A 66 -4.96 28.97 4.68
N HIS A 67 -5.30 28.11 5.64
CA HIS A 67 -6.41 27.18 5.46
C HIS A 67 -7.75 27.64 6.05
N GLY A 68 -7.76 28.81 6.69
CA GLY A 68 -8.97 29.39 7.26
C GLY A 68 -9.52 28.62 8.47
N LYS A 69 -10.51 29.20 9.13
CA LYS A 69 -11.19 28.58 10.25
C LYS A 69 -11.84 27.27 9.78
N ASP A 70 -11.73 26.23 10.59
CA ASP A 70 -12.28 24.90 10.30
C ASP A 70 -11.79 24.32 8.95
N ALA A 71 -10.59 24.71 8.49
CA ALA A 71 -9.99 24.25 7.27
C ALA A 71 -10.80 24.50 5.98
N ARG A 72 -11.65 25.53 5.98
CA ARG A 72 -12.50 25.88 4.82
C ARG A 72 -11.74 26.56 3.69
N GLY A 73 -10.48 26.84 3.90
CA GLY A 73 -9.65 27.61 2.96
C GLY A 73 -9.78 29.12 3.18
N SER A 74 -8.81 29.87 2.64
CA SER A 74 -8.81 31.34 2.67
C SER A 74 -9.04 31.96 1.29
N GLY A 75 -9.30 31.15 0.29
CA GLY A 75 -9.50 31.57 -1.10
C GLY A 75 -8.24 32.01 -1.83
N LEU A 76 -7.30 32.67 -1.13
CA LEU A 76 -6.11 33.27 -1.76
C LEU A 76 -4.81 32.53 -1.43
N ARG A 77 -4.72 31.88 -0.28
CA ARG A 77 -3.44 31.35 0.23
C ARG A 77 -3.40 29.87 0.50
N GLY A 78 -4.55 29.25 0.76
CA GLY A 78 -4.63 27.82 1.00
C GLY A 78 -6.00 27.26 0.60
N PRO A 79 -6.01 26.07 0.03
CA PRO A 79 -7.25 25.40 -0.35
C PRO A 79 -8.04 24.98 0.89
N SER A 80 -9.34 24.73 0.70
CA SER A 80 -10.13 23.97 1.66
C SER A 80 -9.53 22.57 1.81
N LEU A 81 -9.45 22.12 3.05
CA LEU A 81 -9.03 20.74 3.37
C LEU A 81 -10.22 19.85 3.72
N ARG A 82 -11.44 20.40 3.70
CA ARG A 82 -12.68 19.67 3.88
C ARG A 82 -13.03 18.98 2.58
N ASN A 83 -13.56 17.79 2.63
CA ASN A 83 -14.03 17.02 1.47
C ASN A 83 -12.96 16.76 0.39
N GLY A 84 -11.66 16.98 0.70
CA GLY A 84 -10.59 16.88 -0.26
C GLY A 84 -10.21 15.45 -0.65
N GLY A 85 -10.67 14.45 0.08
CA GLY A 85 -10.34 13.04 -0.19
C GLY A 85 -8.83 12.75 -0.22
N PHE A 86 -8.04 13.61 0.42
CA PHE A 86 -6.59 13.49 0.41
C PHE A 86 -6.13 12.19 1.08
N ASP A 87 -5.19 11.52 0.46
CA ASP A 87 -4.48 10.40 1.05
C ASP A 87 -3.66 10.84 2.26
N ASN A 88 -3.58 9.97 3.28
CA ASN A 88 -2.91 10.29 4.54
C ASN A 88 -1.42 10.54 4.36
N TRP A 89 -0.73 9.76 3.52
CA TRP A 89 0.69 9.91 3.27
C TRP A 89 0.98 11.13 2.40
N TYR A 90 0.06 11.46 1.49
CA TYR A 90 0.13 12.72 0.75
C TYR A 90 0.06 13.92 1.70
N LEU A 91 -0.88 13.92 2.65
CA LEU A 91 -0.97 14.97 3.66
C LEU A 91 0.29 15.04 4.51
N TYR A 92 0.81 13.88 4.94
CA TYR A 92 2.04 13.81 5.72
C TYR A 92 3.21 14.45 4.96
N GLY A 93 3.43 14.06 3.70
CA GLY A 93 4.48 14.63 2.87
C GLY A 93 4.31 16.14 2.65
N ARG A 94 3.07 16.62 2.49
CA ARG A 94 2.78 18.04 2.33
C ARG A 94 3.03 18.85 3.58
N ILE A 95 2.65 18.34 4.73
CA ILE A 95 2.85 19.05 6.01
C ILE A 95 4.33 19.01 6.40
N SER A 96 4.98 17.87 6.29
CA SER A 96 6.39 17.73 6.68
C SER A 96 7.32 18.51 5.74
N GLY A 97 7.18 18.34 4.43
CA GLY A 97 8.09 18.91 3.43
C GLY A 97 7.67 20.28 2.91
N GLY A 98 6.43 20.71 3.13
CA GLY A 98 5.89 21.95 2.58
C GLY A 98 5.70 21.91 1.07
N ARG A 99 5.19 22.98 0.55
CA ARG A 99 5.18 23.37 -0.87
C ARG A 99 4.86 24.85 -0.97
N PRO A 100 5.72 25.68 -1.53
CA PRO A 100 5.46 27.10 -1.60
C PRO A 100 4.07 27.46 -2.11
N PRO A 101 3.35 28.36 -1.45
CA PRO A 101 3.76 29.17 -0.29
C PRO A 101 3.64 28.49 1.08
N MET A 102 3.24 27.20 1.16
CA MET A 102 3.15 26.46 2.42
C MET A 102 4.56 26.06 2.91
N PRO A 103 4.97 26.48 4.12
CA PRO A 103 6.26 26.10 4.68
C PRO A 103 6.33 24.62 5.07
N ALA A 104 7.54 24.11 5.26
CA ALA A 104 7.78 22.79 5.83
C ALA A 104 7.63 22.81 7.34
N PHE A 105 6.97 21.81 7.92
CA PHE A 105 6.72 21.74 9.36
C PHE A 105 7.49 20.62 10.08
N ALA A 106 8.31 19.82 9.36
CA ALA A 106 9.11 18.76 9.99
C ALA A 106 10.11 19.27 11.05
N GLY A 107 10.52 20.53 11.00
CA GLY A 107 11.36 21.17 12.03
C GLY A 107 10.57 21.78 13.19
N ILE A 108 9.24 21.85 13.11
CA ILE A 108 8.36 22.47 14.09
C ILE A 108 7.56 21.41 14.85
N TYR A 109 7.06 20.40 14.12
CA TYR A 109 6.28 19.31 14.67
C TYR A 109 7.01 17.98 14.55
N THR A 110 6.87 17.14 15.57
CA THR A 110 7.31 15.75 15.49
C THR A 110 6.46 14.97 14.48
N PRO A 111 6.93 13.82 13.96
CA PRO A 111 6.14 12.98 13.08
C PRO A 111 4.76 12.62 13.66
N GLU A 112 4.70 12.31 14.94
CA GLU A 112 3.44 11.98 15.60
C GLU A 112 2.48 13.18 15.66
N GLN A 113 2.99 14.38 15.92
CA GLN A 113 2.20 15.60 15.91
C GLN A 113 1.62 15.90 14.52
N ILE A 114 2.39 15.66 13.46
CA ILE A 114 1.89 15.77 12.08
C ILE A 114 0.76 14.77 11.84
N TRP A 115 0.87 13.53 12.31
CA TRP A 115 -0.19 12.54 12.21
C TRP A 115 -1.46 12.95 12.97
N ARG A 116 -1.34 13.60 14.11
CA ARG A 116 -2.50 14.16 14.84
C ARG A 116 -3.16 15.29 14.07
N ILE A 117 -2.39 16.16 13.41
CA ILE A 117 -2.96 17.19 12.51
C ILE A 117 -3.73 16.52 11.36
N ILE A 118 -3.20 15.44 10.79
CA ILE A 118 -3.88 14.66 9.76
C ILE A 118 -5.17 14.04 10.29
N ALA A 119 -5.16 13.48 11.51
CA ALA A 119 -6.37 12.95 12.14
C ALA A 119 -7.48 14.01 12.20
N TYR A 120 -7.15 15.22 12.59
CA TYR A 120 -8.10 16.33 12.57
C TYR A 120 -8.61 16.64 11.16
N ILE A 121 -7.72 16.78 10.17
CA ILE A 121 -8.13 17.06 8.78
C ILE A 121 -9.05 15.98 8.24
N GLN A 122 -8.77 14.71 8.53
CA GLN A 122 -9.58 13.59 8.09
C GLN A 122 -10.95 13.55 8.81
N SER A 123 -11.05 14.08 10.02
CA SER A 123 -12.33 14.18 10.76
C SER A 123 -13.27 15.26 10.21
N LEU A 124 -12.76 16.16 9.36
CA LEU A 124 -13.52 17.27 8.77
C LEU A 124 -14.29 16.89 7.49
N ARG A 125 -14.37 15.62 7.16
CA ARG A 125 -15.17 15.16 6.02
C ARG A 125 -16.65 15.29 6.34
N ASP A 126 -17.32 16.11 5.55
CA ASP A 126 -18.78 16.25 5.60
C ASP A 126 -19.42 15.12 4.81
#